data_278fda3e351314acfd30850f504dab01
#
_entry.id   278fda3e351314acfd30850f504dab01
#
_cell.length_a   1.000
_cell.length_b   1.000
_cell.length_c   1.000
_cell.angle_alpha   90.00
_cell.angle_beta   90.00
_cell.angle_gamma   90.00
#
_symmetry.space_group_name_H-M   'P 1'
#
loop_
_entity.id
_entity.type
_entity.pdbx_description
1 polymer ?
#
loop_
_entity_poly.entity_id
_entity_poly.type
_entity_poly.pdbx_seq_one_letter_code
_entity_poly.pdbx_strand_id
1 'polypeptide(L)'
;TVLRELMHQQTTGERAGYGGGGATALQNVLATVSRELTNLRRRQTRQTNAQREHRRQRVRSGAVTVGLIGYTNAGKSSLFRLLSGKKVLVEDQLFSTLETTVGRMEDSPRVLLADTIGFIDNIPNATLTAFKATLAEALEADLTLVLADASDSPLELERKLLTTRREVFERLYGESVDDEFPWNEEMEPYHHSMQVVLTKIDQADERMLDEAHATVASLGFPPALGISSHSGVGIDRLKKAILRHLFGSPSTIYVHPPSADDGDAVERIVSDIYDQGMVTSNERDSNGTVSLIVWLTHAARQKLISRWKNRIEVK
;
A
#
# COMPACT_ATOMS: atom_id res chain seq x y z
N THR A 1 33.96 3.88 -11.74
CA THR A 1 35.01 4.94 -11.85
C THR A 1 36.25 4.53 -11.07
N VAL A 2 36.15 4.19 -9.77
CA VAL A 2 37.29 3.83 -8.89
C VAL A 2 38.06 2.61 -9.38
N LEU A 3 37.42 1.57 -9.90
CA LEU A 3 38.05 0.37 -10.45
C LEU A 3 38.82 0.64 -11.75
N ARG A 4 38.36 1.59 -12.57
CA ARG A 4 39.08 2.04 -13.78
C ARG A 4 40.32 2.83 -13.43
N GLU A 5 40.29 3.67 -12.39
CA GLU A 5 41.43 4.43 -11.89
C GLU A 5 42.50 3.51 -11.27
N LEU A 6 42.07 2.50 -10.48
CA LEU A 6 42.98 1.48 -9.95
C LEU A 6 43.66 0.66 -11.05
N MET A 7 42.96 0.34 -12.14
CA MET A 7 43.57 -0.34 -13.30
C MET A 7 44.58 0.55 -14.05
N HIS A 8 44.34 1.86 -14.14
CA HIS A 8 45.26 2.80 -14.78
C HIS A 8 46.52 2.99 -13.94
N GLN A 9 46.46 2.95 -12.63
CA GLN A 9 47.59 3.02 -11.73
C GLN A 9 48.49 1.77 -11.81
N GLN A 10 47.94 0.57 -12.02
CA GLN A 10 48.70 -0.66 -12.17
C GLN A 10 49.38 -0.79 -13.54
N THR A 11 48.80 -0.22 -14.58
CA THR A 11 49.43 -0.26 -15.95
C THR A 11 50.56 0.75 -16.16
N THR A 12 50.67 1.78 -15.32
CA THR A 12 51.75 2.79 -15.43
C THR A 12 52.98 2.44 -14.60
N GLY A 13 52.95 1.38 -13.77
CA GLY A 13 54.04 1.00 -12.85
C GLY A 13 54.90 -0.21 -13.25
N GLU A 14 54.53 -1.00 -14.25
CA GLU A 14 55.26 -2.22 -14.60
C GLU A 14 56.01 -2.11 -15.96
N ARG A 15 57.30 -1.91 -15.86
CA ARG A 15 58.25 -2.21 -16.95
C ARG A 15 58.29 -3.72 -17.21
N ALA A 16 58.19 -4.07 -18.47
CA ALA A 16 58.27 -5.38 -19.07
C ALA A 16 59.02 -6.47 -18.28
N GLY A 17 58.29 -7.54 -17.93
CA GLY A 17 58.89 -8.76 -17.42
C GLY A 17 57.84 -9.77 -16.96
N TYR A 18 57.51 -10.74 -17.82
CA TYR A 18 56.86 -12.01 -17.49
C TYR A 18 55.65 -11.97 -16.53
N GLY A 19 54.42 -11.86 -17.06
CA GLY A 19 53.22 -12.01 -16.21
C GLY A 19 51.92 -11.52 -16.78
N GLY A 20 51.58 -11.74 -18.05
CA GLY A 20 50.34 -11.31 -18.70
C GLY A 20 49.02 -11.93 -18.18
N GLY A 21 49.07 -12.80 -17.15
CA GLY A 21 47.91 -13.49 -16.63
C GLY A 21 47.00 -12.66 -15.69
N GLY A 22 47.58 -11.74 -14.93
CA GLY A 22 46.81 -10.97 -13.90
C GLY A 22 45.88 -9.92 -14.50
N ALA A 23 46.35 -9.16 -15.50
CA ALA A 23 45.56 -8.14 -16.17
C ALA A 23 44.37 -8.76 -16.95
N THR A 24 44.58 -9.90 -17.59
CA THR A 24 43.55 -10.65 -18.31
C THR A 24 42.54 -11.26 -17.37
N ALA A 25 42.97 -11.80 -16.21
CA ALA A 25 42.08 -12.33 -15.18
C ALA A 25 41.17 -11.21 -14.59
N LEU A 26 41.74 -10.02 -14.29
CA LEU A 26 41.00 -8.88 -13.79
C LEU A 26 39.96 -8.35 -14.81
N GLN A 27 40.36 -8.28 -16.11
CA GLN A 27 39.46 -7.92 -17.21
C GLN A 27 38.29 -8.91 -17.34
N ASN A 28 38.54 -10.21 -17.22
CA ASN A 28 37.50 -11.25 -17.25
C ASN A 28 36.53 -11.14 -16.08
N VAL A 29 37.02 -10.86 -14.87
CA VAL A 29 36.17 -10.61 -13.68
C VAL A 29 35.30 -9.38 -13.89
N LEU A 30 35.87 -8.26 -14.36
CA LEU A 30 35.13 -7.04 -14.66
C LEU A 30 34.05 -7.26 -15.74
N ALA A 31 34.40 -8.01 -16.80
CA ALA A 31 33.40 -8.34 -17.83
C ALA A 31 32.26 -9.21 -17.30
N THR A 32 32.57 -10.16 -16.42
CA THR A 32 31.57 -11.02 -15.76
C THR A 32 30.67 -10.20 -14.87
N VAL A 33 31.24 -9.37 -13.98
CA VAL A 33 30.45 -8.46 -13.09
C VAL A 33 29.57 -7.50 -13.90
N SER A 34 30.12 -6.94 -15.01
CA SER A 34 29.34 -6.04 -15.88
C SER A 34 28.17 -6.75 -16.56
N ARG A 35 28.33 -8.02 -16.97
CA ARG A 35 27.27 -8.84 -17.54
C ARG A 35 26.20 -9.16 -16.48
N GLU A 36 26.61 -9.52 -15.28
CA GLU A 36 25.68 -9.78 -14.17
C GLU A 36 24.90 -8.52 -13.79
N LEU A 37 25.54 -7.36 -13.66
CA LEU A 37 24.89 -6.08 -13.44
C LEU A 37 23.86 -5.76 -14.54
N THR A 38 24.23 -5.99 -15.79
CA THR A 38 23.31 -5.78 -16.93
C THR A 38 22.11 -6.73 -16.86
N ASN A 39 22.33 -7.99 -16.50
CA ASN A 39 21.26 -8.98 -16.34
C ASN A 39 20.34 -8.63 -15.17
N LEU A 40 20.90 -8.21 -14.04
CA LEU A 40 20.12 -7.76 -12.87
C LEU A 40 19.27 -6.52 -13.22
N ARG A 41 19.84 -5.52 -13.88
CA ARG A 41 19.10 -4.33 -14.36
C ARG A 41 17.95 -4.71 -15.30
N ARG A 42 18.19 -5.64 -16.24
CA ARG A 42 17.13 -6.14 -17.15
C ARG A 42 16.03 -6.88 -16.39
N ARG A 43 16.37 -7.71 -15.38
CA ARG A 43 15.38 -8.39 -14.52
C ARG A 43 14.56 -7.36 -13.75
N GLN A 44 15.19 -6.37 -13.13
CA GLN A 44 14.53 -5.29 -12.41
C GLN A 44 13.58 -4.51 -13.32
N THR A 45 14.01 -4.11 -14.52
CA THR A 45 13.13 -3.42 -15.48
C THR A 45 11.93 -4.27 -15.88
N ARG A 46 12.11 -5.59 -16.10
CA ARG A 46 11.01 -6.50 -16.39
C ARG A 46 10.02 -6.60 -15.24
N GLN A 47 10.51 -6.71 -13.99
CA GLN A 47 9.65 -6.74 -12.80
C GLN A 47 8.85 -5.44 -12.66
N THR A 48 9.50 -4.28 -12.77
CA THR A 48 8.83 -2.98 -12.72
C THR A 48 7.75 -2.84 -13.80
N ASN A 49 8.02 -3.29 -15.03
CA ASN A 49 7.04 -3.24 -16.11
C ASN A 49 5.88 -4.20 -15.88
N ALA A 50 6.13 -5.40 -15.34
CA ALA A 50 5.08 -6.35 -14.99
C ALA A 50 4.19 -5.79 -13.86
N GLN A 51 4.76 -5.19 -12.83
CA GLN A 51 4.01 -4.51 -11.75
C GLN A 51 3.12 -3.40 -12.30
N ARG A 52 3.65 -2.53 -13.19
CA ARG A 52 2.86 -1.47 -13.84
C ARG A 52 1.70 -2.03 -14.65
N GLU A 53 1.90 -3.13 -15.37
CA GLU A 53 0.84 -3.76 -16.16
C GLU A 53 -0.22 -4.41 -15.26
N HIS A 54 0.17 -5.11 -14.21
CA HIS A 54 -0.75 -5.63 -13.20
C HIS A 54 -1.56 -4.51 -12.52
N ARG A 55 -0.94 -3.35 -12.24
CA ARG A 55 -1.65 -2.18 -11.73
C ARG A 55 -2.68 -1.67 -12.73
N ARG A 56 -2.32 -1.52 -14.02
CA ARG A 56 -3.27 -1.09 -15.07
C ARG A 56 -4.45 -2.04 -15.18
N GLN A 57 -4.23 -3.35 -15.07
CA GLN A 57 -5.30 -4.34 -15.07
C GLN A 57 -6.19 -4.22 -13.83
N ARG A 58 -5.61 -3.99 -12.63
CA ARG A 58 -6.38 -3.74 -11.39
C ARG A 58 -7.28 -2.51 -11.52
N VAL A 59 -6.75 -1.38 -12.00
CA VAL A 59 -7.53 -0.16 -12.24
C VAL A 59 -8.66 -0.41 -13.24
N ARG A 60 -8.40 -1.13 -14.33
CA ARG A 60 -9.43 -1.49 -15.34
C ARG A 60 -10.53 -2.38 -14.75
N SER A 61 -10.21 -3.26 -13.81
CA SER A 61 -11.19 -4.11 -13.11
C SER A 61 -11.98 -3.38 -12.03
N GLY A 62 -11.72 -2.08 -11.79
CA GLY A 62 -12.36 -1.30 -10.74
C GLY A 62 -11.93 -1.70 -9.31
N ALA A 63 -10.82 -2.42 -9.17
CA ALA A 63 -10.24 -2.72 -7.88
C ALA A 63 -9.47 -1.50 -7.36
N VAL A 64 -9.64 -1.19 -6.09
CA VAL A 64 -8.91 -0.16 -5.35
C VAL A 64 -7.85 -0.79 -4.46
N THR A 65 -6.77 -0.06 -4.17
CA THR A 65 -5.61 -0.57 -3.47
C THR A 65 -5.38 0.16 -2.16
N VAL A 66 -4.98 -0.58 -1.13
CA VAL A 66 -4.55 -0.07 0.18
C VAL A 66 -3.13 -0.55 0.44
N GLY A 67 -2.19 0.37 0.55
CA GLY A 67 -0.81 0.09 0.89
C GLY A 67 -0.58 0.12 2.40
N LEU A 68 0.21 -0.81 2.92
CA LEU A 68 0.61 -0.83 4.33
C LEU A 68 2.07 -0.41 4.43
N ILE A 69 2.34 0.68 5.13
CA ILE A 69 3.70 1.16 5.40
C ILE A 69 3.90 1.34 6.91
N GLY A 70 5.13 1.45 7.33
CA GLY A 70 5.48 1.68 8.72
C GLY A 70 6.77 0.96 9.10
N TYR A 71 7.28 1.26 10.27
CA TYR A 71 8.52 0.70 10.77
C TYR A 71 8.45 -0.84 10.91
N THR A 72 9.61 -1.51 10.97
CA THR A 72 9.64 -2.95 11.26
C THR A 72 8.97 -3.23 12.61
N ASN A 73 8.29 -4.36 12.72
CA ASN A 73 7.51 -4.74 13.90
C ASN A 73 6.32 -3.83 14.27
N ALA A 74 5.92 -2.91 13.40
CA ALA A 74 4.70 -2.10 13.58
C ALA A 74 3.40 -2.88 13.31
N GLY A 75 3.44 -4.19 13.14
CA GLY A 75 2.24 -5.02 12.97
C GLY A 75 1.65 -5.08 11.56
N LYS A 76 2.37 -4.65 10.50
CA LYS A 76 1.89 -4.65 9.10
C LYS A 76 1.40 -6.02 8.64
N SER A 77 2.24 -7.03 8.70
CA SER A 77 1.90 -8.39 8.25
C SER A 77 0.82 -9.05 9.12
N SER A 78 0.73 -8.68 10.41
CA SER A 78 -0.36 -9.12 11.29
C SER A 78 -1.70 -8.52 10.86
N LEU A 79 -1.73 -7.21 10.59
CA LEU A 79 -2.92 -6.53 10.09
C LEU A 79 -3.31 -7.03 8.70
N PHE A 80 -2.34 -7.21 7.80
CA PHE A 80 -2.57 -7.77 6.47
C PHE A 80 -3.27 -9.12 6.53
N ARG A 81 -2.78 -10.05 7.38
CA ARG A 81 -3.40 -11.37 7.57
C ARG A 81 -4.82 -11.26 8.08
N LEU A 82 -5.03 -10.41 9.07
CA LEU A 82 -6.34 -10.23 9.68
C LEU A 82 -7.36 -9.66 8.70
N LEU A 83 -6.95 -8.67 7.89
CA LEU A 83 -7.84 -8.06 6.91
C LEU A 83 -8.06 -8.92 5.67
N SER A 84 -7.07 -9.73 5.25
CA SER A 84 -7.16 -10.54 4.02
C SER A 84 -7.65 -11.97 4.23
N GLY A 85 -7.84 -12.41 5.47
CA GLY A 85 -8.18 -13.80 5.80
C GLY A 85 -7.12 -14.83 5.38
N LYS A 86 -5.98 -14.41 4.83
CA LYS A 86 -4.92 -15.30 4.36
C LYS A 86 -4.02 -15.74 5.51
N LYS A 87 -3.74 -17.04 5.58
CA LYS A 87 -2.69 -17.59 6.45
C LYS A 87 -1.32 -17.30 5.81
N VAL A 88 -0.74 -16.14 6.08
CA VAL A 88 0.66 -15.84 5.76
C VAL A 88 1.51 -16.20 6.97
N LEU A 89 2.64 -16.90 6.77
CA LEU A 89 3.60 -17.15 7.85
C LEU A 89 4.16 -15.78 8.32
N VAL A 90 3.84 -15.39 9.55
CA VAL A 90 4.51 -14.29 10.22
C VAL A 90 5.60 -14.91 11.09
N GLU A 91 6.82 -14.73 10.68
CA GLU A 91 7.97 -14.94 11.54
C GLU A 91 8.34 -13.61 12.19
N ASP A 92 8.67 -13.62 13.48
CA ASP A 92 9.19 -12.45 14.23
C ASP A 92 10.63 -12.10 13.79
N GLN A 93 10.92 -12.26 12.49
CA GLN A 93 12.22 -11.96 11.91
C GLN A 93 12.16 -10.60 11.20
N LEU A 94 13.24 -9.83 11.34
CA LEU A 94 13.48 -8.64 10.54
C LEU A 94 13.42 -9.03 9.06
N PHE A 95 12.59 -8.34 8.25
CA PHE A 95 12.35 -8.64 6.83
C PHE A 95 11.60 -9.94 6.53
N SER A 96 10.54 -10.24 7.28
CA SER A 96 9.65 -11.38 6.95
C SER A 96 9.00 -11.26 5.55
N THR A 97 8.97 -10.05 4.98
CA THR A 97 8.42 -9.76 3.64
C THR A 97 9.50 -9.09 2.79
N LEU A 98 10.13 -9.83 1.88
CA LEU A 98 11.11 -9.31 0.91
C LEU A 98 10.45 -8.85 -0.40
N GLU A 99 9.23 -9.31 -0.68
CA GLU A 99 8.42 -8.95 -1.86
C GLU A 99 7.06 -8.45 -1.40
N THR A 100 6.44 -7.53 -2.15
CA THR A 100 5.10 -7.06 -1.86
C THR A 100 4.11 -8.22 -1.93
N THR A 101 3.45 -8.51 -0.83
CA THR A 101 2.37 -9.51 -0.80
C THR A 101 1.03 -8.80 -1.04
N VAL A 102 0.30 -9.21 -2.09
CA VAL A 102 -1.02 -8.67 -2.38
C VAL A 102 -2.12 -9.65 -1.97
N GLY A 103 -3.10 -9.16 -1.24
CA GLY A 103 -4.29 -9.92 -0.80
C GLY A 103 -5.56 -9.12 -1.02
N ARG A 104 -6.71 -9.81 -1.11
CA ARG A 104 -8.02 -9.16 -1.10
C ARG A 104 -8.48 -8.97 0.33
N MET A 105 -9.10 -7.84 0.62
CA MET A 105 -9.76 -7.65 1.91
C MET A 105 -10.96 -8.60 2.00
N GLU A 106 -11.11 -9.33 3.10
CA GLU A 106 -12.10 -10.41 3.24
C GLU A 106 -13.47 -9.83 2.99
N ASP A 107 -14.21 -9.20 3.51
CA ASP A 107 -15.56 -8.74 3.23
C ASP A 107 -15.65 -7.68 2.11
N SER A 108 -14.58 -7.47 1.36
CA SER A 108 -14.48 -6.37 0.38
C SER A 108 -13.61 -6.77 -0.80
N PRO A 109 -14.11 -7.65 -1.69
CA PRO A 109 -13.30 -8.29 -2.73
C PRO A 109 -12.70 -7.32 -3.76
N ARG A 110 -13.18 -6.08 -3.80
CA ARG A 110 -12.63 -5.01 -4.67
C ARG A 110 -11.51 -4.22 -4.03
N VAL A 111 -11.28 -4.39 -2.73
CA VAL A 111 -10.18 -3.76 -2.01
C VAL A 111 -9.01 -4.73 -1.95
N LEU A 112 -7.90 -4.33 -2.55
CA LEU A 112 -6.64 -5.06 -2.52
C LEU A 112 -5.73 -4.43 -1.46
N LEU A 113 -5.14 -5.27 -0.63
CA LEU A 113 -4.15 -4.90 0.37
C LEU A 113 -2.77 -5.23 -0.17
N ALA A 114 -1.81 -4.32 -0.04
CA ALA A 114 -0.42 -4.53 -0.37
C ALA A 114 0.42 -4.41 0.90
N ASP A 115 0.98 -5.54 1.38
CA ASP A 115 1.94 -5.57 2.48
C ASP A 115 3.34 -5.30 1.94
N THR A 116 4.06 -4.40 2.60
CA THR A 116 5.39 -3.97 2.19
C THR A 116 6.46 -4.30 3.23
N ILE A 117 7.71 -4.20 2.82
CA ILE A 117 8.86 -4.25 3.74
C ILE A 117 8.74 -3.09 4.74
N GLY A 118 8.97 -3.37 6.04
CA GLY A 118 9.00 -2.33 7.08
C GLY A 118 10.24 -1.43 6.98
N PHE A 119 10.08 -0.18 7.39
CA PHE A 119 11.23 0.73 7.56
C PHE A 119 12.15 0.24 8.68
N ILE A 120 13.44 0.41 8.47
CA ILE A 120 14.50 0.20 9.48
C ILE A 120 15.52 1.32 9.35
N ASP A 121 16.21 1.61 10.46
CA ASP A 121 17.36 2.50 10.41
C ASP A 121 18.50 1.82 9.64
N ASN A 122 19.20 2.59 8.82
CA ASN A 122 20.39 2.14 8.09
C ASN A 122 20.16 0.92 7.17
N ILE A 123 19.23 1.03 6.22
CA ILE A 123 19.02 -0.01 5.20
C ILE A 123 20.31 -0.22 4.40
N PRO A 124 20.85 -1.45 4.31
CA PRO A 124 22.02 -1.73 3.47
C PRO A 124 21.75 -1.35 2.01
N ASN A 125 22.72 -0.70 1.35
CA ASN A 125 22.60 -0.25 -0.04
C ASN A 125 22.17 -1.36 -1.02
N ALA A 126 22.53 -2.60 -0.74
CA ALA A 126 22.13 -3.76 -1.55
C ALA A 126 20.62 -4.04 -1.53
N THR A 127 19.96 -3.78 -0.40
CA THR A 127 18.50 -3.97 -0.20
C THR A 127 17.69 -2.72 -0.53
N LEU A 128 18.32 -1.55 -0.58
CA LEU A 128 17.68 -0.25 -0.77
C LEU A 128 16.85 -0.19 -2.08
N THR A 129 17.33 -0.81 -3.15
CA THR A 129 16.66 -0.78 -4.45
C THR A 129 15.36 -1.60 -4.44
N ALA A 130 15.37 -2.78 -3.81
CA ALA A 130 14.17 -3.62 -3.64
C ALA A 130 13.16 -2.93 -2.70
N PHE A 131 13.64 -2.36 -1.59
CA PHE A 131 12.86 -1.58 -0.66
C PHE A 131 12.16 -0.38 -1.33
N LYS A 132 12.90 0.41 -2.12
CA LYS A 132 12.33 1.54 -2.87
C LYS A 132 11.24 1.13 -3.84
N ALA A 133 11.32 -0.04 -4.45
CA ALA A 133 10.31 -0.54 -5.38
C ALA A 133 9.01 -0.94 -4.65
N THR A 134 9.10 -1.65 -3.52
CA THR A 134 7.93 -2.07 -2.72
C THR A 134 7.25 -0.88 -2.04
N LEU A 135 8.03 0.08 -1.52
CA LEU A 135 7.48 1.31 -0.96
C LEU A 135 6.74 2.14 -2.02
N ALA A 136 7.27 2.21 -3.24
CA ALA A 136 6.59 2.89 -4.34
C ALA A 136 5.21 2.30 -4.60
N GLU A 137 5.06 0.98 -4.60
CA GLU A 137 3.79 0.31 -4.83
C GLU A 137 2.76 0.67 -3.75
N ALA A 138 3.18 0.78 -2.49
CA ALA A 138 2.29 1.18 -1.40
C ALA A 138 1.90 2.66 -1.43
N LEU A 139 2.83 3.55 -1.80
CA LEU A 139 2.56 4.98 -1.90
C LEU A 139 1.74 5.34 -3.16
N GLU A 140 1.78 4.50 -4.17
CA GLU A 140 0.93 4.61 -5.35
C GLU A 140 -0.46 3.97 -5.15
N ALA A 141 -0.77 3.45 -3.96
CA ALA A 141 -2.09 2.94 -3.62
C ALA A 141 -3.13 4.07 -3.51
N ASP A 142 -4.41 3.71 -3.61
CA ASP A 142 -5.51 4.68 -3.47
C ASP A 142 -5.67 5.16 -2.02
N LEU A 143 -5.19 4.36 -1.05
CA LEU A 143 -5.06 4.71 0.36
C LEU A 143 -3.79 4.07 0.94
N THR A 144 -3.01 4.83 1.70
CA THR A 144 -1.85 4.34 2.43
C THR A 144 -2.13 4.31 3.92
N LEU A 145 -2.01 3.14 4.55
CA LEU A 145 -2.07 3.00 6.01
C LEU A 145 -0.65 3.10 6.58
N VAL A 146 -0.41 4.10 7.41
CA VAL A 146 0.85 4.31 8.14
C VAL A 146 0.71 3.67 9.51
N LEU A 147 1.36 2.52 9.72
CA LEU A 147 1.27 1.77 10.96
C LEU A 147 2.36 2.22 11.94
N ALA A 148 1.94 2.49 13.18
CA ALA A 148 2.81 2.84 14.29
C ALA A 148 2.40 2.05 15.54
N ASP A 149 3.38 1.63 16.34
CA ASP A 149 3.17 0.82 17.53
C ASP A 149 2.78 1.70 18.72
N ALA A 150 1.57 1.54 19.24
CA ALA A 150 1.09 2.33 20.40
C ALA A 150 1.78 1.97 21.72
N SER A 151 2.48 0.84 21.78
CA SER A 151 3.23 0.41 22.96
C SER A 151 4.67 0.97 23.00
N ASP A 152 5.11 1.65 21.94
CA ASP A 152 6.39 2.35 21.94
C ASP A 152 6.37 3.53 22.94
N SER A 153 7.53 3.87 23.51
CA SER A 153 7.66 5.12 24.23
C SER A 153 7.43 6.32 23.31
N PRO A 154 6.98 7.48 23.80
CA PRO A 154 6.75 8.67 22.98
C PRO A 154 7.94 9.04 22.09
N LEU A 155 9.16 8.99 22.64
CA LEU A 155 10.41 9.28 21.92
C LEU A 155 10.66 8.26 20.78
N GLU A 156 10.42 6.99 21.03
CA GLU A 156 10.61 5.94 20.04
C GLU A 156 9.53 6.00 18.94
N LEU A 157 8.29 6.27 19.30
CA LEU A 157 7.20 6.50 18.39
C LEU A 157 7.47 7.69 17.47
N GLU A 158 7.91 8.82 18.04
CA GLU A 158 8.31 10.02 17.31
C GLU A 158 9.44 9.70 16.31
N ARG A 159 10.51 9.06 16.77
CA ARG A 159 11.63 8.65 15.91
C ARG A 159 11.18 7.79 14.72
N LYS A 160 10.35 6.78 14.97
CA LYS A 160 9.82 5.88 13.93
C LYS A 160 8.91 6.61 12.94
N LEU A 161 8.06 7.50 13.41
CA LEU A 161 7.19 8.31 12.55
C LEU A 161 7.99 9.31 11.71
N LEU A 162 9.01 9.96 12.27
CA LEU A 162 9.92 10.85 11.54
C LEU A 162 10.68 10.09 10.46
N THR A 163 11.21 8.90 10.77
CA THR A 163 11.86 8.04 9.78
C THR A 163 10.88 7.67 8.66
N THR A 164 9.66 7.25 9.01
CA THR A 164 8.63 6.93 8.02
C THR A 164 8.31 8.14 7.14
N ARG A 165 8.15 9.33 7.73
CA ARG A 165 7.89 10.58 6.99
C ARG A 165 9.01 10.91 6.02
N ARG A 166 10.26 10.83 6.46
CA ARG A 166 11.44 11.09 5.62
C ARG A 166 11.50 10.15 4.42
N GLU A 167 11.35 8.85 4.63
CA GLU A 167 11.38 7.85 3.56
C GLU A 167 10.23 8.04 2.54
N VAL A 168 9.04 8.38 3.02
CA VAL A 168 7.90 8.72 2.16
C VAL A 168 8.22 9.95 1.30
N PHE A 169 8.75 11.00 1.93
CA PHE A 169 9.07 12.25 1.24
C PHE A 169 10.18 12.06 0.19
N GLU A 170 11.29 11.43 0.56
CA GLU A 170 12.39 11.12 -0.38
C GLU A 170 11.88 10.33 -1.60
N ARG A 171 10.88 9.48 -1.38
CA ARG A 171 10.29 8.71 -2.46
C ARG A 171 9.42 9.53 -3.38
N LEU A 172 8.62 10.43 -2.83
CA LEU A 172 7.68 11.26 -3.60
C LEU A 172 8.39 12.37 -4.38
N TYR A 173 9.41 12.97 -3.79
CA TYR A 173 10.06 14.17 -4.36
C TYR A 173 11.49 13.94 -4.84
N GLY A 174 12.12 12.80 -4.51
CA GLY A 174 13.47 12.46 -4.96
C GLY A 174 14.60 13.20 -4.27
N GLU A 175 14.29 13.99 -3.25
CA GLU A 175 15.24 14.80 -2.49
C GLU A 175 15.34 14.29 -1.05
N SER A 176 16.54 14.36 -0.48
CA SER A 176 16.78 14.08 0.94
C SER A 176 16.30 15.30 1.76
N VAL A 177 15.58 15.03 2.84
CA VAL A 177 14.94 16.08 3.66
C VAL A 177 15.42 15.98 5.09
N ASP A 178 15.66 17.14 5.69
CA ASP A 178 15.93 17.25 7.12
C ASP A 178 14.67 16.96 7.95
N ASP A 179 14.84 16.48 9.20
CA ASP A 179 13.74 16.07 10.08
C ASP A 179 12.74 17.20 10.45
N GLU A 180 13.10 18.45 10.18
CA GLU A 180 12.28 19.64 10.44
C GLU A 180 11.27 19.97 9.33
N PHE A 181 11.22 19.18 8.24
CA PHE A 181 10.34 19.50 7.11
C PHE A 181 8.87 19.27 7.49
N PRO A 182 8.04 20.32 7.61
CA PRO A 182 6.63 20.18 7.96
C PRO A 182 5.84 19.62 6.78
N TRP A 183 4.75 18.92 7.08
CA TRP A 183 3.69 18.67 6.11
C TRP A 183 3.14 20.02 5.67
N ASN A 184 3.32 20.40 4.40
CA ASN A 184 2.85 21.66 3.82
C ASN A 184 1.70 21.43 2.83
N GLU A 185 1.17 22.50 2.26
CA GLU A 185 0.08 22.44 1.28
C GLU A 185 0.43 21.61 0.04
N GLU A 186 1.71 21.54 -0.34
CA GLU A 186 2.15 20.73 -1.48
C GLU A 186 2.02 19.21 -1.22
N MET A 187 2.07 18.81 0.04
CA MET A 187 1.86 17.41 0.48
C MET A 187 0.39 17.06 0.75
N GLU A 188 -0.50 18.06 0.73
CA GLU A 188 -1.93 17.86 1.04
C GLU A 188 -2.58 16.71 0.26
N PRO A 189 -2.35 16.53 -1.06
CA PRO A 189 -2.93 15.40 -1.80
C PRO A 189 -2.53 14.03 -1.24
N TYR A 190 -1.29 13.90 -0.78
CA TYR A 190 -0.80 12.64 -0.18
C TYR A 190 -1.29 12.48 1.25
N HIS A 191 -1.41 13.58 1.99
CA HIS A 191 -1.97 13.59 3.34
C HIS A 191 -3.42 13.11 3.34
N HIS A 192 -4.22 13.52 2.36
CA HIS A 192 -5.60 13.04 2.20
C HIS A 192 -5.70 11.57 1.82
N SER A 193 -4.66 10.99 1.21
CA SER A 193 -4.60 9.57 0.86
C SER A 193 -3.97 8.70 1.95
N MET A 194 -3.69 9.25 3.13
CA MET A 194 -3.05 8.54 4.24
C MET A 194 -3.99 8.44 5.44
N GLN A 195 -3.87 7.31 6.16
CA GLN A 195 -4.50 7.09 7.45
C GLN A 195 -3.48 6.51 8.42
N VAL A 196 -3.25 7.17 9.56
CA VAL A 196 -2.40 6.63 10.61
C VAL A 196 -3.17 5.58 11.42
N VAL A 197 -2.50 4.46 11.70
CA VAL A 197 -3.06 3.34 12.46
C VAL A 197 -2.11 3.04 13.63
N LEU A 198 -2.56 3.33 14.85
CA LEU A 198 -1.88 2.92 16.08
C LEU A 198 -2.21 1.46 16.36
N THR A 199 -1.22 0.60 16.24
CA THR A 199 -1.34 -0.84 16.44
C THR A 199 -1.02 -1.22 17.89
N LYS A 200 -1.32 -2.47 18.28
CA LYS A 200 -1.00 -3.04 19.60
C LYS A 200 -1.60 -2.24 20.78
N ILE A 201 -2.77 -1.62 20.59
CA ILE A 201 -3.43 -0.86 21.68
C ILE A 201 -3.78 -1.74 22.90
N ASP A 202 -3.78 -3.05 22.74
CA ASP A 202 -3.93 -4.02 23.84
C ASP A 202 -2.70 -4.09 24.77
N GLN A 203 -1.57 -3.54 24.35
CA GLN A 203 -0.31 -3.46 25.12
C GLN A 203 -0.06 -2.07 25.67
N ALA A 204 -0.91 -1.09 25.36
CA ALA A 204 -0.80 0.29 25.82
C ALA A 204 -1.91 0.62 26.82
N ASP A 205 -1.59 1.34 27.87
CA ASP A 205 -2.59 1.91 28.78
C ASP A 205 -3.21 3.20 28.19
N GLU A 206 -4.23 3.75 28.85
CA GLU A 206 -4.95 4.94 28.38
C GLU A 206 -4.00 6.16 28.23
N ARG A 207 -3.08 6.33 29.15
CA ARG A 207 -2.09 7.43 29.12
C ARG A 207 -1.15 7.28 27.92
N MET A 208 -0.63 6.07 27.68
CA MET A 208 0.23 5.79 26.51
C MET A 208 -0.51 6.06 25.21
N LEU A 209 -1.80 5.72 25.11
CA LEU A 209 -2.62 6.00 23.94
C LEU A 209 -2.81 7.50 23.71
N ASP A 210 -3.07 8.27 24.78
CA ASP A 210 -3.19 9.73 24.69
C ASP A 210 -1.86 10.38 24.26
N GLU A 211 -0.74 9.93 24.82
CA GLU A 211 0.60 10.37 24.44
C GLU A 211 0.92 10.00 22.97
N ALA A 212 0.52 8.80 22.52
CA ALA A 212 0.71 8.38 21.14
C ALA A 212 -0.13 9.22 20.16
N HIS A 213 -1.39 9.51 20.49
CA HIS A 213 -2.23 10.40 19.68
C HIS A 213 -1.66 11.82 19.62
N ALA A 214 -1.17 12.35 20.75
CA ALA A 214 -0.54 13.67 20.81
C ALA A 214 0.74 13.71 19.96
N THR A 215 1.57 12.67 20.01
CA THR A 215 2.78 12.54 19.18
C THR A 215 2.45 12.52 17.69
N VAL A 216 1.45 11.74 17.27
CA VAL A 216 1.00 11.70 15.88
C VAL A 216 0.55 13.10 15.42
N ALA A 217 -0.24 13.79 16.25
CA ALA A 217 -0.76 15.12 15.92
C ALA A 217 0.34 16.19 15.87
N SER A 218 1.31 16.16 16.82
CA SER A 218 2.44 17.13 16.85
C SER A 218 3.33 17.04 15.62
N LEU A 219 3.42 15.86 15.02
CA LEU A 219 4.17 15.62 13.78
C LEU A 219 3.38 15.96 12.50
N GLY A 220 2.14 16.46 12.63
CA GLY A 220 1.31 16.86 11.50
C GLY A 220 0.71 15.69 10.71
N PHE A 221 0.71 14.46 11.25
CA PHE A 221 0.02 13.35 10.61
C PHE A 221 -1.51 13.44 10.76
N PRO A 222 -2.30 12.78 9.88
CA PRO A 222 -3.74 12.66 10.05
C PRO A 222 -4.10 12.00 11.40
N PRO A 223 -5.30 12.27 11.95
CA PRO A 223 -5.76 11.64 13.18
C PRO A 223 -5.68 10.12 13.11
N ALA A 224 -5.06 9.50 14.13
CA ALA A 224 -4.83 8.07 14.15
C ALA A 224 -6.06 7.27 14.57
N LEU A 225 -6.16 6.03 14.05
CA LEU A 225 -7.11 5.01 14.49
C LEU A 225 -6.37 3.95 15.30
N GLY A 226 -6.83 3.70 16.52
CA GLY A 226 -6.27 2.64 17.37
C GLY A 226 -6.85 1.26 17.04
N ILE A 227 -5.98 0.25 16.92
CA ILE A 227 -6.37 -1.15 16.69
C ILE A 227 -5.50 -2.13 17.47
N SER A 228 -6.05 -3.31 17.73
CA SER A 228 -5.29 -4.49 18.10
C SER A 228 -5.56 -5.63 17.13
N SER A 229 -4.51 -6.09 16.46
CA SER A 229 -4.60 -7.30 15.63
C SER A 229 -4.72 -8.59 16.46
N HIS A 230 -4.40 -8.54 17.75
CA HIS A 230 -4.49 -9.67 18.67
C HIS A 230 -5.91 -9.85 19.21
N SER A 231 -6.51 -8.79 19.74
CA SER A 231 -7.86 -8.82 20.33
C SER A 231 -8.99 -8.51 19.34
N GLY A 232 -8.66 -7.99 18.13
CA GLY A 232 -9.64 -7.57 17.13
C GLY A 232 -10.25 -6.19 17.40
N VAL A 233 -9.90 -5.54 18.51
CA VAL A 233 -10.43 -4.20 18.85
C VAL A 233 -10.04 -3.19 17.76
N GLY A 234 -11.01 -2.36 17.35
CA GLY A 234 -10.82 -1.29 16.37
C GLY A 234 -10.81 -1.74 14.90
N ILE A 235 -10.77 -3.05 14.60
CA ILE A 235 -10.66 -3.57 13.23
C ILE A 235 -11.89 -3.20 12.38
N ASP A 236 -13.11 -3.35 12.91
CA ASP A 236 -14.31 -2.97 12.16
C ASP A 236 -14.39 -1.46 11.89
N ARG A 237 -13.90 -0.65 12.85
CA ARG A 237 -13.78 0.80 12.67
C ARG A 237 -12.77 1.13 11.56
N LEU A 238 -11.63 0.44 11.53
CA LEU A 238 -10.63 0.58 10.47
C LEU A 238 -11.18 0.16 9.11
N LYS A 239 -11.85 -1.00 9.00
CA LYS A 239 -12.52 -1.46 7.76
C LYS A 239 -13.50 -0.40 7.24
N LYS A 240 -14.35 0.15 8.11
CA LYS A 240 -15.30 1.21 7.75
C LYS A 240 -14.60 2.51 7.31
N ALA A 241 -13.49 2.88 7.96
CA ALA A 241 -12.70 4.05 7.58
C ALA A 241 -12.06 3.87 6.20
N ILE A 242 -11.48 2.70 5.91
CA ILE A 242 -10.96 2.34 4.60
C ILE A 242 -12.04 2.49 3.53
N LEU A 243 -13.21 1.88 3.73
CA LEU A 243 -14.31 1.93 2.77
C LEU A 243 -14.82 3.37 2.55
N ARG A 244 -14.95 4.16 3.62
CA ARG A 244 -15.34 5.57 3.51
C ARG A 244 -14.33 6.40 2.73
N HIS A 245 -13.06 6.15 2.94
CA HIS A 245 -12.00 6.85 2.21
C HIS A 245 -12.03 6.52 0.71
N LEU A 246 -12.14 5.21 0.37
CA LEU A 246 -12.06 4.73 -1.01
C LEU A 246 -13.33 4.96 -1.82
N PHE A 247 -14.50 4.90 -1.19
CA PHE A 247 -15.80 4.90 -1.87
C PHE A 247 -16.73 6.05 -1.43
N GLY A 248 -16.37 6.80 -0.39
CA GLY A 248 -17.25 7.78 0.23
C GLY A 248 -18.30 7.11 1.12
N SER A 249 -19.50 7.70 1.20
CA SER A 249 -20.63 7.09 1.91
C SER A 249 -21.30 6.02 1.04
N PRO A 250 -21.82 4.94 1.65
CA PRO A 250 -22.62 3.98 0.91
C PRO A 250 -23.85 4.65 0.33
N SER A 251 -24.25 4.23 -0.87
CA SER A 251 -25.47 4.69 -1.54
C SER A 251 -26.56 3.63 -1.41
N THR A 252 -27.79 4.06 -1.20
CA THR A 252 -28.95 3.17 -1.32
C THR A 252 -29.47 3.25 -2.74
N ILE A 253 -29.53 2.12 -3.44
CA ILE A 253 -30.04 2.02 -4.80
C ILE A 253 -31.36 1.24 -4.76
N TYR A 254 -32.43 1.87 -5.24
CA TYR A 254 -33.70 1.23 -5.47
C TYR A 254 -33.83 0.85 -6.94
N VAL A 255 -34.11 -0.44 -7.21
CA VAL A 255 -34.35 -0.96 -8.55
C VAL A 255 -35.84 -1.24 -8.70
N HIS A 256 -36.51 -0.50 -9.57
CA HIS A 256 -37.94 -0.62 -9.79
C HIS A 256 -38.25 -1.57 -10.95
N PRO A 257 -39.15 -2.55 -10.78
CA PRO A 257 -39.60 -3.38 -11.89
C PRO A 257 -40.44 -2.53 -12.88
N PRO A 258 -40.26 -2.71 -14.19
CA PRO A 258 -41.01 -1.96 -15.21
C PRO A 258 -42.47 -2.42 -15.32
N SER A 259 -42.74 -3.69 -15.01
CA SER A 259 -44.04 -4.35 -14.90
C SER A 259 -43.89 -5.56 -13.98
N ALA A 260 -45.00 -6.08 -13.46
CA ALA A 260 -45.00 -7.21 -12.54
C ALA A 260 -44.35 -8.50 -13.14
N ASP A 261 -44.31 -8.61 -14.48
CA ASP A 261 -43.81 -9.80 -15.20
C ASP A 261 -42.34 -9.70 -15.67
N ASP A 262 -41.65 -8.56 -15.48
CA ASP A 262 -40.29 -8.36 -16.01
C ASP A 262 -39.19 -8.54 -14.93
N GLY A 263 -39.26 -9.67 -14.25
CA GLY A 263 -38.26 -10.03 -13.20
C GLY A 263 -36.84 -10.16 -13.76
N ASP A 264 -36.68 -10.61 -14.99
CA ASP A 264 -35.38 -10.75 -15.67
C ASP A 264 -34.64 -9.41 -15.87
N ALA A 265 -35.39 -8.32 -16.01
CA ALA A 265 -34.79 -6.99 -16.13
C ALA A 265 -34.25 -6.49 -14.81
N VAL A 266 -34.95 -6.76 -13.68
CA VAL A 266 -34.50 -6.42 -12.33
C VAL A 266 -33.21 -7.18 -12.01
N GLU A 267 -33.16 -8.49 -12.27
CA GLU A 267 -31.98 -9.32 -12.00
C GLU A 267 -30.75 -8.86 -12.80
N ARG A 268 -30.93 -8.43 -14.06
CA ARG A 268 -29.83 -7.85 -14.86
C ARG A 268 -29.29 -6.56 -14.27
N ILE A 269 -30.16 -5.66 -13.76
CA ILE A 269 -29.75 -4.43 -13.10
C ILE A 269 -29.01 -4.75 -11.81
N VAL A 270 -29.56 -5.65 -10.99
CA VAL A 270 -28.95 -6.11 -9.75
C VAL A 270 -27.57 -6.71 -10.02
N SER A 271 -27.44 -7.59 -11.02
CA SER A 271 -26.16 -8.16 -11.44
C SER A 271 -25.14 -7.09 -11.84
N ASP A 272 -25.56 -6.07 -12.62
CA ASP A 272 -24.67 -4.97 -13.02
C ASP A 272 -24.25 -4.13 -11.80
N ILE A 273 -25.11 -3.96 -10.80
CA ILE A 273 -24.76 -3.28 -9.54
C ILE A 273 -23.72 -4.09 -8.76
N TYR A 274 -23.87 -5.41 -8.65
CA TYR A 274 -22.88 -6.30 -8.04
C TYR A 274 -21.53 -6.27 -8.80
N ASP A 275 -21.57 -6.12 -10.13
CA ASP A 275 -20.38 -6.01 -10.98
C ASP A 275 -19.65 -4.65 -10.85
N GLN A 276 -20.35 -3.59 -10.47
CA GLN A 276 -19.77 -2.24 -10.36
C GLN A 276 -19.40 -1.84 -8.92
N GLY A 277 -20.06 -2.44 -7.92
CA GLY A 277 -19.91 -2.04 -6.51
C GLY A 277 -19.84 -3.20 -5.52
N MET A 278 -19.72 -2.85 -4.26
CA MET A 278 -19.79 -3.77 -3.13
C MET A 278 -21.17 -3.64 -2.46
N VAL A 279 -22.01 -4.66 -2.63
CA VAL A 279 -23.34 -4.71 -2.01
C VAL A 279 -23.21 -5.26 -0.59
N THR A 280 -23.71 -4.51 0.39
CA THR A 280 -23.74 -4.90 1.81
C THR A 280 -25.12 -5.28 2.32
N SER A 281 -26.19 -4.88 1.62
CA SER A 281 -27.55 -5.30 1.88
C SER A 281 -28.32 -5.42 0.58
N ASN A 282 -29.23 -6.40 0.51
CA ASN A 282 -30.12 -6.64 -0.62
C ASN A 282 -31.47 -7.08 -0.06
N GLU A 283 -32.47 -6.24 -0.18
CA GLU A 283 -33.82 -6.48 0.31
C GLU A 283 -34.82 -6.29 -0.84
N ARG A 284 -35.81 -7.15 -0.92
CA ARG A 284 -36.89 -7.05 -1.91
C ARG A 284 -38.23 -6.83 -1.20
N ASP A 285 -38.94 -5.82 -1.61
CA ASP A 285 -40.28 -5.53 -1.08
C ASP A 285 -41.41 -6.36 -1.77
N SER A 286 -42.61 -6.26 -1.25
CA SER A 286 -43.79 -6.94 -1.78
C SER A 286 -44.21 -6.48 -3.19
N ASN A 287 -43.73 -5.31 -3.63
CA ASN A 287 -43.99 -4.74 -4.96
C ASN A 287 -42.90 -5.12 -5.99
N GLY A 288 -41.93 -5.95 -5.60
CA GLY A 288 -40.84 -6.38 -6.44
C GLY A 288 -39.68 -5.38 -6.57
N THR A 289 -39.73 -4.23 -5.87
CA THR A 289 -38.62 -3.26 -5.81
C THR A 289 -37.48 -3.86 -4.98
N VAL A 290 -36.27 -3.79 -5.52
CA VAL A 290 -35.06 -4.23 -4.82
C VAL A 290 -34.33 -3.03 -4.26
N SER A 291 -34.07 -3.04 -2.96
CA SER A 291 -33.26 -2.05 -2.24
C SER A 291 -31.88 -2.61 -1.94
N LEU A 292 -30.84 -1.92 -2.38
CA LEU A 292 -29.45 -2.33 -2.25
C LEU A 292 -28.66 -1.23 -1.54
N ILE A 293 -27.89 -1.59 -0.50
CA ILE A 293 -26.88 -0.71 0.10
C ILE A 293 -25.55 -1.06 -0.55
N VAL A 294 -24.94 -0.09 -1.24
CA VAL A 294 -23.80 -0.34 -2.12
C VAL A 294 -22.70 0.69 -1.90
N TRP A 295 -21.46 0.22 -1.78
CA TRP A 295 -20.28 1.06 -1.86
C TRP A 295 -19.82 1.14 -3.31
N LEU A 296 -19.77 2.36 -3.84
CA LEU A 296 -19.46 2.64 -5.25
C LEU A 296 -18.38 3.72 -5.36
N THR A 297 -17.43 3.53 -6.27
CA THR A 297 -16.61 4.66 -6.70
C THR A 297 -17.48 5.69 -7.42
N HIS A 298 -17.06 6.96 -7.44
CA HIS A 298 -17.78 8.01 -8.15
C HIS A 298 -18.02 7.64 -9.63
N ALA A 299 -17.02 7.09 -10.30
CA ALA A 299 -17.12 6.66 -11.70
C ALA A 299 -18.12 5.52 -11.91
N ALA A 300 -18.12 4.51 -11.01
CA ALA A 300 -19.09 3.41 -11.08
C ALA A 300 -20.53 3.89 -10.86
N ARG A 301 -20.73 4.81 -9.90
CA ARG A 301 -22.03 5.44 -9.65
C ARG A 301 -22.57 6.18 -10.88
N GLN A 302 -21.73 7.00 -11.52
CA GLN A 302 -22.11 7.74 -12.71
C GLN A 302 -22.44 6.80 -13.89
N LYS A 303 -21.68 5.72 -14.05
CA LYS A 303 -21.92 4.70 -15.06
C LYS A 303 -23.25 3.99 -14.88
N LEU A 304 -23.59 3.58 -13.64
CA LEU A 304 -24.88 2.96 -13.33
C LEU A 304 -26.05 3.91 -13.59
N ILE A 305 -25.95 5.16 -13.11
CA ILE A 305 -26.98 6.19 -13.36
C ILE A 305 -27.16 6.42 -14.86
N SER A 306 -26.07 6.53 -15.62
CA SER A 306 -26.13 6.74 -17.08
C SER A 306 -26.78 5.57 -17.80
N ARG A 307 -26.47 4.33 -17.41
CA ARG A 307 -26.96 3.11 -18.06
C ARG A 307 -28.43 2.82 -17.76
N TRP A 308 -28.87 3.08 -16.51
CA TRP A 308 -30.16 2.65 -15.99
C TRP A 308 -31.09 3.81 -15.56
N LYS A 309 -30.90 4.99 -16.16
CA LYS A 309 -31.52 6.30 -15.82
C LYS A 309 -32.91 6.28 -15.17
N ASN A 310 -33.84 5.52 -15.74
CA ASN A 310 -35.25 5.52 -15.32
C ASN A 310 -35.64 4.25 -14.55
N ARG A 311 -34.69 3.39 -14.25
CA ARG A 311 -34.90 2.07 -13.64
C ARG A 311 -34.31 1.98 -12.23
N ILE A 312 -33.44 2.91 -11.89
CA ILE A 312 -32.81 2.98 -10.57
C ILE A 312 -32.96 4.39 -9.96
N GLU A 313 -33.18 4.42 -8.68
CA GLU A 313 -33.07 5.63 -7.85
C GLU A 313 -31.88 5.46 -6.90
N VAL A 314 -30.99 6.46 -6.85
CA VAL A 314 -29.77 6.42 -6.02
C VAL A 314 -29.85 7.52 -4.98
N LYS A 315 -29.88 7.13 -3.71
CA LYS A 315 -29.91 8.02 -2.52
C LYS A 315 -28.60 7.96 -1.75
#